data_8f24f0c19612cd0777e947e308c0f5bc
#
_entry.id   8f24f0c19612cd0777e947e308c0f5bc
#
_cell.length_a   1.000
_cell.length_b   1.000
_cell.length_c   1.000
_cell.angle_alpha   90.00
_cell.angle_beta   90.00
_cell.angle_gamma   90.00
#
_symmetry.space_group_name_H-M   'P 1'
#
loop_
_entity.id
_entity.type
_entity.pdbx_description
1 polymer ?
#
loop_
_entity_poly.entity_id
_entity_poly.type
_entity_poly.pdbx_seq_one_letter_code
_entity_poly.pdbx_strand_id
1 'polypeptide(L)'
;MRCVIVDDSRAFSESARRLLEFGGADVVGMASNSADARASVDELHPDVTLVDVHLGAESGFDLARELASGTAVILTSTAPETDLAERIAASPARGFVPKAALSVGAIQELLRA
;
A
#
# COMPACT_ATOMS: atom_id res chain seq x y z
N MET A 1 -7.13 12.29 -3.83
CA MET A 1 -7.01 10.92 -3.29
C MET A 1 -6.11 10.94 -2.07
N ARG A 2 -6.65 10.54 -0.95
CA ARG A 2 -5.90 10.48 0.32
C ARG A 2 -5.28 9.10 0.47
N CYS A 3 -3.99 9.05 0.76
CA CYS A 3 -3.20 7.83 0.74
C CYS A 3 -2.37 7.66 2.02
N VAL A 4 -2.29 6.43 2.53
CA VAL A 4 -1.34 6.03 3.56
C VAL A 4 -0.35 5.05 2.94
N ILE A 5 0.93 5.21 3.25
CA ILE A 5 2.00 4.32 2.79
C ILE A 5 2.47 3.48 3.96
N VAL A 6 2.48 2.15 3.80
CA VAL A 6 2.95 1.22 4.81
C VAL A 6 4.13 0.42 4.26
N ASP A 7 5.32 0.72 4.78
CA ASP A 7 6.57 0.11 4.33
C ASP A 7 7.62 0.29 5.43
N ASP A 8 8.40 -0.74 5.71
CA ASP A 8 9.45 -0.66 6.72
C ASP A 8 10.70 0.07 6.22
N SER A 9 10.80 0.33 4.93
CA SER A 9 11.86 1.15 4.35
C SER A 9 11.46 2.62 4.35
N ARG A 10 12.08 3.40 5.23
CA ARG A 10 11.84 4.83 5.30
C ARG A 10 12.23 5.55 4.01
N ALA A 11 13.33 5.13 3.40
CA ALA A 11 13.79 5.72 2.14
C ALA A 11 12.76 5.52 1.03
N PHE A 12 12.20 4.32 0.92
CA PHE A 12 11.14 4.06 -0.05
C PHE A 12 9.89 4.89 0.25
N SER A 13 9.45 4.92 1.50
CA SER A 13 8.24 5.66 1.89
C SER A 13 8.35 7.15 1.56
N GLU A 14 9.51 7.76 1.80
CA GLU A 14 9.72 9.16 1.48
C GLU A 14 9.76 9.41 -0.03
N SER A 15 10.42 8.53 -0.78
CA SER A 15 10.45 8.63 -2.23
C SER A 15 9.05 8.44 -2.83
N ALA A 16 8.30 7.47 -2.33
CA ALA A 16 6.93 7.21 -2.77
C ALA A 16 6.03 8.40 -2.46
N ARG A 17 6.17 9.01 -1.28
CA ARG A 17 5.40 10.19 -0.93
C ARG A 17 5.62 11.32 -1.93
N ARG A 18 6.87 11.63 -2.25
CA ARG A 18 7.19 12.69 -3.21
C ARG A 18 6.61 12.39 -4.58
N LEU A 19 6.74 11.15 -5.03
CA LEU A 19 6.22 10.71 -6.32
C LEU A 19 4.71 10.87 -6.39
N LEU A 20 4.00 10.41 -5.37
CA LEU A 20 2.54 10.45 -5.33
C LEU A 20 2.01 11.88 -5.16
N GLU A 21 2.66 12.68 -4.32
CA GLU A 21 2.29 14.09 -4.15
C GLU A 21 2.52 14.90 -5.43
N PHE A 22 3.60 14.62 -6.14
CA PHE A 22 3.85 15.23 -7.45
C PHE A 22 2.74 14.88 -8.44
N GLY A 23 2.20 13.67 -8.36
CA GLY A 23 1.07 13.23 -9.19
C GLY A 23 -0.31 13.69 -8.71
N GLY A 24 -0.38 14.49 -7.65
CA GLY A 24 -1.62 15.06 -7.16
C GLY A 24 -2.29 14.31 -6.02
N ALA A 25 -1.69 13.23 -5.51
CA ALA A 25 -2.23 12.53 -4.35
C ALA A 25 -1.89 13.28 -3.06
N ASP A 26 -2.70 13.06 -2.03
CA ASP A 26 -2.47 13.61 -0.69
C ASP A 26 -2.03 12.47 0.22
N VAL A 27 -0.74 12.40 0.53
CA VAL A 27 -0.18 11.37 1.42
C VAL A 27 -0.39 11.84 2.86
N VAL A 28 -1.39 11.27 3.51
CA VAL A 28 -1.82 11.72 4.83
C VAL A 28 -1.12 11.00 5.99
N GLY A 29 -0.43 9.91 5.70
CA GLY A 29 0.33 9.20 6.72
C GLY A 29 1.29 8.18 6.14
N MET A 30 2.29 7.81 6.94
CA MET A 30 3.24 6.76 6.65
C MET A 30 3.42 5.91 7.90
N ALA A 31 3.40 4.60 7.74
CA ALA A 31 3.59 3.65 8.83
C ALA A 31 4.66 2.64 8.46
N SER A 32 5.39 2.13 9.44
CA SER A 32 6.48 1.18 9.22
C SER A 32 6.19 -0.23 9.74
N ASN A 33 5.03 -0.43 10.34
CA ASN A 33 4.61 -1.72 10.89
C ASN A 33 3.08 -1.81 10.91
N SER A 34 2.58 -3.01 11.22
CA SER A 34 1.14 -3.28 11.19
C SER A 34 0.36 -2.49 12.22
N ALA A 35 0.90 -2.33 13.43
CA ALA A 35 0.20 -1.61 14.50
C ALA A 35 -0.01 -0.13 14.14
N ASP A 36 1.05 0.51 13.63
CA ASP A 36 0.96 1.91 13.22
C ASP A 36 0.06 2.07 11.98
N ALA A 37 0.08 1.09 11.09
CA ALA A 37 -0.79 1.09 9.92
C ALA A 37 -2.27 1.04 10.32
N ARG A 38 -2.63 0.14 11.25
CA ARG A 38 -4.00 0.04 11.75
C ARG A 38 -4.45 1.35 12.40
N ALA A 39 -3.59 1.94 13.23
CA ALA A 39 -3.89 3.21 13.88
C ALA A 39 -4.09 4.34 12.86
N SER A 40 -3.23 4.40 11.84
CA SER A 40 -3.33 5.42 10.78
C SER A 40 -4.62 5.30 9.98
N VAL A 41 -5.00 4.09 9.60
CA VAL A 41 -6.24 3.87 8.85
C VAL A 41 -7.46 4.24 9.69
N ASP A 42 -7.48 3.83 10.96
CA ASP A 42 -8.59 4.14 11.86
C ASP A 42 -8.74 5.65 12.10
N GLU A 43 -7.63 6.36 12.21
CA GLU A 43 -7.64 7.80 12.50
C GLU A 43 -7.88 8.64 11.25
N LEU A 44 -7.23 8.30 10.14
CA LEU A 44 -7.16 9.16 8.97
C LEU A 44 -8.18 8.82 7.89
N HIS A 45 -8.75 7.62 7.91
CA HIS A 45 -9.72 7.15 6.91
C HIS A 45 -9.26 7.42 5.46
N PRO A 46 -8.09 6.86 5.05
CA PRO A 46 -7.61 7.11 3.69
C PRO A 46 -8.46 6.42 2.64
N ASP A 47 -8.44 6.97 1.42
CA ASP A 47 -9.08 6.35 0.28
C ASP A 47 -8.36 5.06 -0.14
N VAL A 48 -7.04 5.07 -0.02
CA VAL A 48 -6.18 3.96 -0.40
C VAL A 48 -5.01 3.83 0.56
N THR A 49 -4.60 2.59 0.83
CA THR A 49 -3.42 2.28 1.62
C THR A 49 -2.50 1.38 0.81
N LEU A 50 -1.27 1.83 0.59
CA LEU A 50 -0.23 1.03 -0.05
C LEU A 50 0.44 0.19 1.03
N VAL A 51 0.52 -1.11 0.83
CA VAL A 51 1.10 -2.04 1.82
C VAL A 51 2.19 -2.88 1.18
N ASP A 52 3.41 -2.76 1.68
CA ASP A 52 4.50 -3.66 1.30
C ASP A 52 4.16 -5.07 1.80
N VAL A 53 4.32 -6.07 0.94
CA VAL A 53 4.07 -7.46 1.31
C VAL A 53 5.03 -7.96 2.40
N HIS A 54 6.20 -7.34 2.52
CA HIS A 54 7.20 -7.67 3.54
C HIS A 54 7.39 -6.48 4.50
N LEU A 55 6.88 -6.60 5.71
CA LEU A 55 7.00 -5.57 6.75
C LEU A 55 7.91 -6.08 7.87
N GLY A 56 9.22 -6.20 7.57
CA GLY A 56 10.15 -6.81 8.51
C GLY A 56 9.75 -8.25 8.79
N ALA A 57 9.44 -8.57 10.04
CA ALA A 57 8.97 -9.90 10.44
C ALA A 57 7.46 -10.10 10.21
N GLU A 58 6.73 -9.04 9.84
CA GLU A 58 5.28 -9.10 9.65
C GLU A 58 4.93 -9.30 8.17
N SER A 59 3.73 -9.83 7.92
CA SER A 59 3.23 -10.03 6.56
C SER A 59 2.29 -8.92 6.14
N GLY A 60 2.60 -8.26 5.01
CA GLY A 60 1.69 -7.29 4.40
C GLY A 60 0.40 -7.93 3.90
N PHE A 61 0.44 -9.22 3.53
CA PHE A 61 -0.78 -9.93 3.15
C PHE A 61 -1.75 -10.08 4.34
N ASP A 62 -1.21 -10.38 5.53
CA ASP A 62 -2.04 -10.47 6.74
C ASP A 62 -2.63 -9.10 7.10
N LEU A 63 -1.83 -8.06 6.99
CA LEU A 63 -2.30 -6.70 7.24
C LEU A 63 -3.38 -6.29 6.24
N ALA A 64 -3.24 -6.65 4.98
CA ALA A 64 -4.25 -6.34 3.95
C ALA A 64 -5.63 -6.92 4.31
N ARG A 65 -5.66 -8.13 4.87
CA ARG A 65 -6.92 -8.74 5.32
C ARG A 65 -7.58 -7.94 6.44
N GLU A 66 -6.78 -7.36 7.32
CA GLU A 66 -7.30 -6.55 8.42
C GLU A 66 -7.79 -5.18 7.96
N LEU A 67 -7.11 -4.58 6.98
CA LEU A 67 -7.40 -3.20 6.54
C LEU A 67 -8.48 -3.11 5.48
N ALA A 68 -8.76 -4.18 4.76
CA ALA A 68 -9.60 -4.13 3.56
C ALA A 68 -11.03 -3.66 3.80
N SER A 69 -11.55 -3.78 5.02
CA SER A 69 -12.90 -3.29 5.36
C SER A 69 -12.94 -1.78 5.59
N GLY A 70 -11.79 -1.14 5.81
CA GLY A 70 -11.72 0.28 6.13
C GLY A 70 -11.07 1.16 5.06
N THR A 71 -10.38 0.54 4.09
CA THR A 71 -9.68 1.26 3.05
C THR A 71 -9.46 0.34 1.86
N ALA A 72 -9.29 0.90 0.66
CA ALA A 72 -8.82 0.11 -0.48
C ALA A 72 -7.33 -0.18 -0.28
N VAL A 73 -6.94 -1.45 -0.35
CA VAL A 73 -5.54 -1.86 -0.16
C VAL A 73 -4.91 -2.19 -1.51
N ILE A 74 -3.73 -1.65 -1.74
CA ILE A 74 -2.88 -2.00 -2.88
C ILE A 74 -1.57 -2.53 -2.33
N LEU A 75 -1.19 -3.72 -2.76
CA LEU A 75 0.05 -4.36 -2.33
C LEU A 75 1.21 -3.89 -3.20
N THR A 76 2.38 -3.76 -2.60
CA THR A 76 3.62 -3.41 -3.31
C THR A 76 4.74 -4.35 -2.89
N SER A 77 5.74 -4.53 -3.75
CA SER A 77 6.93 -5.31 -3.44
C SER A 77 8.03 -5.02 -4.44
N THR A 78 9.27 -5.29 -4.06
CA THR A 78 10.41 -5.36 -4.97
C THR A 78 10.48 -6.70 -5.69
N ALA A 79 9.80 -7.73 -5.16
CA ALA A 79 9.74 -9.05 -5.80
C ALA A 79 8.84 -9.00 -7.04
N PRO A 80 9.10 -9.84 -8.06
CA PRO A 80 8.24 -9.93 -9.22
C PRO A 80 6.82 -10.37 -8.84
N GLU A 81 5.83 -9.81 -9.51
CA GLU A 81 4.42 -10.16 -9.29
C GLU A 81 4.18 -11.65 -9.47
N THR A 82 4.87 -12.27 -10.43
CA THR A 82 4.73 -13.70 -10.72
C THR A 82 5.08 -14.60 -9.54
N ASP A 83 6.04 -14.17 -8.69
CA ASP A 83 6.44 -14.93 -7.50
C ASP A 83 5.39 -14.86 -6.39
N LEU A 84 4.49 -13.88 -6.47
CA LEU A 84 3.49 -13.59 -5.44
C LEU A 84 2.05 -13.84 -5.94
N ALA A 85 1.89 -14.30 -7.18
CA ALA A 85 0.60 -14.32 -7.86
C ALA A 85 -0.50 -15.04 -7.08
N GLU A 86 -0.21 -16.20 -6.49
CA GLU A 86 -1.21 -16.96 -5.75
C GLU A 86 -1.64 -16.21 -4.48
N ARG A 87 -0.70 -15.61 -3.78
CA ARG A 87 -0.99 -14.87 -2.55
C ARG A 87 -1.74 -13.57 -2.85
N ILE A 88 -1.39 -12.91 -3.94
CA ILE A 88 -2.11 -11.71 -4.40
C ILE A 88 -3.56 -12.09 -4.74
N ALA A 89 -3.76 -13.16 -5.48
CA ALA A 89 -5.09 -13.62 -5.88
C ALA A 89 -5.96 -13.99 -4.67
N ALA A 90 -5.35 -14.51 -3.61
CA ALA A 90 -6.06 -14.87 -2.38
C ALA A 90 -6.30 -13.68 -1.44
N SER A 91 -5.73 -12.51 -1.74
CA SER A 91 -5.84 -11.32 -0.90
C SER A 91 -7.08 -10.50 -1.24
N PRO A 92 -7.70 -9.83 -0.26
CA PRO A 92 -8.79 -8.88 -0.53
C PRO A 92 -8.28 -7.54 -1.08
N ALA A 93 -6.97 -7.38 -1.33
CA ALA A 93 -6.43 -6.16 -1.92
C ALA A 93 -7.04 -5.91 -3.30
N ARG A 94 -7.11 -4.64 -3.67
CA ARG A 94 -7.60 -4.22 -4.99
C ARG A 94 -6.63 -4.58 -6.09
N GLY A 95 -5.36 -4.77 -5.77
CA GLY A 95 -4.35 -5.17 -6.72
C GLY A 95 -2.95 -5.04 -6.18
N PHE A 96 -1.99 -5.15 -7.09
CA PHE A 96 -0.57 -5.13 -6.81
C PHE A 96 0.15 -4.20 -7.80
N VAL A 97 1.07 -3.39 -7.28
CA VAL A 97 1.95 -2.55 -8.11
C VAL A 97 3.38 -2.82 -7.70
N PRO A 98 4.26 -3.25 -8.62
CA PRO A 98 5.69 -3.33 -8.32
C PRO A 98 6.20 -1.95 -7.88
N LYS A 99 7.10 -1.92 -6.89
CA LYS A 99 7.63 -0.65 -6.40
C LYS A 99 8.23 0.21 -7.53
N ALA A 100 8.87 -0.43 -8.51
CA ALA A 100 9.47 0.28 -9.65
C ALA A 100 8.44 0.89 -10.59
N ALA A 101 7.18 0.45 -10.54
CA ALA A 101 6.10 0.93 -11.41
C ALA A 101 5.08 1.80 -10.67
N LEU A 102 5.37 2.21 -9.45
CA LEU A 102 4.45 3.00 -8.65
C LEU A 102 4.19 4.36 -9.27
N SER A 103 2.92 4.71 -9.42
CA SER A 103 2.46 6.02 -9.88
C SER A 103 1.02 6.24 -9.44
N VAL A 104 0.59 7.48 -9.42
CA VAL A 104 -0.83 7.80 -9.17
C VAL A 104 -1.73 7.13 -10.21
N GLY A 105 -1.31 7.14 -11.47
CA GLY A 105 -2.08 6.49 -12.55
C GLY A 105 -2.26 5.00 -12.34
N ALA A 106 -1.20 4.29 -11.93
CA ALA A 106 -1.28 2.86 -11.65
C ALA A 106 -2.26 2.56 -10.51
N ILE A 107 -2.22 3.37 -9.46
CA ILE A 107 -3.15 3.24 -8.33
C ILE A 107 -4.59 3.49 -8.79
N GLN A 108 -4.82 4.55 -9.53
CA GLN A 108 -6.15 4.91 -9.98
C GLN A 108 -6.77 3.84 -10.87
N GLU A 109 -5.98 3.22 -11.73
CA GLU A 109 -6.47 2.11 -12.57
C GLU A 109 -6.98 0.94 -11.74
N LEU A 110 -6.25 0.57 -10.68
CA LEU A 110 -6.66 -0.51 -9.80
C LEU A 110 -7.92 -0.15 -9.00
N LEU A 111 -8.07 1.10 -8.63
CA LEU A 111 -9.24 1.55 -7.88
C LEU A 111 -10.52 1.59 -8.73
N ARG A 112 -10.37 1.74 -10.05
CA ARG A 112 -11.51 1.73 -10.98
C ARG A 112 -12.01 0.32 -11.31
N ALA A 113 -11.15 -0.66 -11.15
CA ALA A 113 -11.47 -2.03 -11.54
C ALA A 113 -12.54 -2.66 -10.66
#